data_66a5a72a767abd46f37bbb0013e35a9a
#
_entry.id   66a5a72a767abd46f37bbb0013e35a9a
#
_cell.length_a   1.000
_cell.length_b   1.000
_cell.length_c   1.000
_cell.angle_alpha   90.00
_cell.angle_beta   90.00
_cell.angle_gamma   90.00
#
_symmetry.space_group_name_H-M   'P 1'
#
loop_
_entity.id
_entity.type
_entity.pdbx_description
1 polymer ?
#
loop_
_entity_poly.entity_id
_entity_poly.type
_entity_poly.pdbx_seq_one_letter_code
_entity_poly.pdbx_strand_id
1 'polypeptide(L)'
;MQWGDTVQRNLLITLRYDGKNYHGWQIQKNALSVQEKFQNALYKVLGETVDIKGCSRTDSGVHAYMYCVSVKTYSQIPCIRFPLAINKFLPNDIVVTNCKEVQSDFHARYSCTGKEYVYKILNQQIRDPFLDGYVYHYWYNLDENLLNNAAKAFIGTHDFTSFCTLDNRQIGDFVRTVKKFTVKRKNNIIEMKVSADGFLYNMVRIMVGTLLLVQRGKISQNDIAGIIKAKNRKMAGPRAPSCGLY
;
A
#
# COMPACT_ATOMS: atom_id res chain seq x y z
N MET A 1 18.56 -44.59 3.59
CA MET A 1 18.80 -43.14 3.55
C MET A 1 17.99 -42.52 4.68
N GLN A 2 18.66 -42.05 5.75
CA GLN A 2 18.00 -41.32 6.82
C GLN A 2 17.48 -40.00 6.23
N TRP A 3 16.18 -39.78 6.22
CA TRP A 3 15.58 -38.50 5.96
C TRP A 3 15.95 -37.60 7.13
N GLY A 4 16.95 -36.72 6.93
CA GLY A 4 17.26 -35.73 7.95
C GLY A 4 16.01 -34.87 8.20
N ASP A 5 15.71 -34.61 9.49
CA ASP A 5 14.61 -33.76 9.93
C ASP A 5 14.70 -32.43 9.18
N THR A 6 13.79 -32.21 8.22
CA THR A 6 13.72 -30.95 7.50
C THR A 6 13.21 -29.89 8.46
N VAL A 7 14.08 -28.97 8.86
CA VAL A 7 13.76 -27.87 9.77
C VAL A 7 12.86 -26.87 9.05
N GLN A 8 11.76 -26.51 9.68
CA GLN A 8 10.86 -25.48 9.19
C GLN A 8 11.57 -24.12 9.22
N ARG A 9 11.58 -23.42 8.10
CA ARG A 9 12.15 -22.08 7.93
C ARG A 9 11.04 -21.04 7.83
N ASN A 10 11.31 -19.82 8.30
CA ASN A 10 10.44 -18.68 8.09
C ASN A 10 11.11 -17.71 7.11
N LEU A 11 10.49 -17.48 5.97
CA LEU A 11 11.04 -16.67 4.89
C LEU A 11 10.32 -15.32 4.83
N LEU A 12 11.07 -14.22 4.81
CA LEU A 12 10.57 -12.90 4.45
C LEU A 12 10.84 -12.67 2.97
N ILE A 13 9.78 -12.61 2.19
CA ILE A 13 9.81 -12.44 0.75
C ILE A 13 9.34 -11.02 0.42
N THR A 14 10.13 -10.31 -0.40
CA THR A 14 9.78 -8.97 -0.88
C THR A 14 9.36 -9.04 -2.34
N LEU A 15 8.22 -8.43 -2.65
CA LEU A 15 7.70 -8.40 -4.02
C LEU A 15 7.26 -6.99 -4.42
N ARG A 16 7.15 -6.79 -5.72
CA ARG A 16 6.55 -5.62 -6.38
C ARG A 16 5.40 -6.08 -7.23
N TYR A 17 4.38 -5.24 -7.36
CA TYR A 17 3.30 -5.54 -8.31
C TYR A 17 2.65 -4.27 -8.86
N ASP A 18 2.24 -4.39 -10.12
CA ASP A 18 1.26 -3.52 -10.75
C ASP A 18 -0.13 -4.01 -10.35
N GLY A 19 -0.86 -3.17 -9.62
CA GLY A 19 -2.20 -3.51 -9.12
C GLY A 19 -3.34 -3.28 -10.11
N LYS A 20 -3.06 -2.72 -11.29
CA LYS A 20 -4.09 -2.26 -12.26
C LYS A 20 -5.15 -3.31 -12.57
N ASN A 21 -4.73 -4.58 -12.70
CA ASN A 21 -5.59 -5.70 -13.07
C ASN A 21 -6.10 -6.52 -11.88
N TYR A 22 -5.83 -6.08 -10.65
CA TYR A 22 -6.14 -6.83 -9.44
C TYR A 22 -7.13 -6.11 -8.54
N HIS A 23 -7.98 -6.87 -7.90
CA HIS A 23 -8.91 -6.39 -6.86
C HIS A 23 -8.21 -6.30 -5.49
N GLY A 24 -6.96 -5.82 -5.48
CA GLY A 24 -6.12 -5.68 -4.32
C GLY A 24 -5.33 -6.94 -3.97
N TRP A 25 -4.75 -6.91 -2.76
CA TRP A 25 -3.90 -7.99 -2.29
C TRP A 25 -4.70 -9.26 -1.94
N GLN A 26 -5.71 -9.13 -1.10
CA GLN A 26 -6.38 -10.24 -0.42
C GLN A 26 -7.20 -11.12 -1.36
N ILE A 27 -7.09 -12.44 -1.24
CA ILE A 27 -7.94 -13.43 -1.95
C ILE A 27 -9.41 -13.15 -1.66
N GLN A 28 -10.22 -13.17 -2.73
CA GLN A 28 -11.66 -12.97 -2.72
C GLN A 28 -12.34 -14.00 -3.62
N LYS A 29 -13.60 -14.36 -3.33
CA LYS A 29 -14.29 -15.44 -4.05
C LYS A 29 -14.50 -15.16 -5.55
N ASN A 30 -14.72 -13.90 -5.93
CA ASN A 30 -15.16 -13.54 -7.29
C ASN A 30 -14.27 -12.49 -7.96
N ALA A 31 -13.00 -12.36 -7.53
CA ALA A 31 -12.13 -11.34 -8.06
C ALA A 31 -10.65 -11.75 -7.99
N LEU A 32 -9.93 -11.50 -9.08
CA LEU A 32 -8.51 -11.78 -9.18
C LEU A 32 -7.72 -10.93 -8.19
N SER A 33 -6.85 -11.56 -7.39
CA SER A 33 -6.02 -10.89 -6.39
C SER A 33 -4.54 -11.20 -6.56
N VAL A 34 -3.68 -10.31 -6.07
CA VAL A 34 -2.23 -10.51 -6.09
C VAL A 34 -1.84 -11.72 -5.24
N GLN A 35 -2.46 -11.89 -4.07
CA GLN A 35 -2.18 -13.03 -3.17
C GLN A 35 -2.48 -14.36 -3.84
N GLU A 36 -3.56 -14.47 -4.61
CA GLU A 36 -3.91 -15.71 -5.32
C GLU A 36 -2.84 -16.11 -6.33
N LYS A 37 -2.39 -15.17 -7.18
CA LYS A 37 -1.30 -15.44 -8.14
C LYS A 37 -0.01 -15.82 -7.45
N PHE A 38 0.33 -15.11 -6.37
CA PHE A 38 1.52 -15.37 -5.60
C PHE A 38 1.45 -16.75 -4.90
N GLN A 39 0.30 -17.11 -4.31
CA GLN A 39 0.10 -18.41 -3.66
C GLN A 39 0.20 -19.57 -4.65
N ASN A 40 -0.36 -19.42 -5.85
CA ASN A 40 -0.26 -20.42 -6.90
C ASN A 40 1.19 -20.60 -7.39
N ALA A 41 1.96 -19.51 -7.50
CA ALA A 41 3.38 -19.59 -7.84
C ALA A 41 4.21 -20.25 -6.73
N LEU A 42 3.92 -19.94 -5.46
CA LEU A 42 4.55 -20.60 -4.31
C LEU A 42 4.30 -22.10 -4.32
N TYR A 43 3.05 -22.52 -4.52
CA TYR A 43 2.70 -23.94 -4.59
C TYR A 43 3.50 -24.69 -5.66
N LYS A 44 3.65 -24.07 -6.86
CA LYS A 44 4.43 -24.68 -7.95
C LYS A 44 5.93 -24.83 -7.64
N VAL A 45 6.47 -23.95 -6.80
CA VAL A 45 7.90 -23.96 -6.42
C VAL A 45 8.17 -24.85 -5.22
N LEU A 46 7.27 -24.82 -4.25
CA LEU A 46 7.46 -25.49 -2.95
C LEU A 46 6.90 -26.92 -2.93
N GLY A 47 5.92 -27.23 -3.80
CA GLY A 47 5.17 -28.48 -3.77
C GLY A 47 4.20 -28.61 -2.58
N GLU A 48 4.04 -27.55 -1.79
CA GLU A 48 3.19 -27.50 -0.60
C GLU A 48 2.34 -26.23 -0.55
N THR A 49 1.17 -26.34 0.09
CA THR A 49 0.35 -25.16 0.39
C THR A 49 0.84 -24.50 1.67
N VAL A 50 1.22 -23.24 1.58
CA VAL A 50 1.77 -22.46 2.69
C VAL A 50 0.85 -21.31 3.07
N ASP A 51 0.85 -20.97 4.36
CA ASP A 51 0.11 -19.81 4.87
C ASP A 51 0.92 -18.54 4.67
N ILE A 52 0.35 -17.59 3.90
CA ILE A 52 0.99 -16.34 3.53
C ILE A 52 0.53 -15.21 4.45
N LYS A 53 1.46 -14.61 5.17
CA LYS A 53 1.21 -13.45 6.03
C LYS A 53 1.70 -12.17 5.33
N GLY A 54 0.79 -11.45 4.68
CA GLY A 54 1.10 -10.16 4.03
C GLY A 54 1.22 -9.02 5.04
N CYS A 55 2.10 -8.05 4.79
CA CYS A 55 2.36 -6.90 5.66
C CYS A 55 1.16 -5.93 5.74
N SER A 56 0.30 -5.88 4.73
CA SER A 56 -0.84 -4.96 4.64
C SER A 56 -1.91 -5.53 3.70
N ARG A 57 -3.11 -4.95 3.73
CA ARG A 57 -4.07 -5.07 2.63
C ARG A 57 -3.91 -3.87 1.73
N THR A 58 -4.03 -4.07 0.42
CA THR A 58 -4.15 -3.00 -0.58
C THR A 58 -5.49 -3.11 -1.26
N ASP A 59 -6.07 -1.97 -1.64
CA ASP A 59 -7.34 -1.89 -2.34
C ASP A 59 -7.20 -2.30 -3.82
N SER A 60 -8.32 -2.49 -4.49
CA SER A 60 -8.37 -2.70 -5.94
C SER A 60 -7.63 -1.58 -6.69
N GLY A 61 -6.77 -1.95 -7.63
CA GLY A 61 -6.00 -1.03 -8.47
C GLY A 61 -4.83 -0.33 -7.77
N VAL A 62 -4.50 -0.67 -6.53
CA VAL A 62 -3.34 -0.12 -5.79
C VAL A 62 -2.11 -0.93 -6.11
N HIS A 63 -1.00 -0.24 -6.41
CA HIS A 63 0.31 -0.84 -6.72
C HIS A 63 1.16 -1.03 -5.47
N ALA A 64 2.30 -1.72 -5.62
CA ALA A 64 3.32 -1.78 -4.58
C ALA A 64 4.73 -1.79 -5.17
N TYR A 65 5.59 -0.88 -4.68
CA TYR A 65 7.02 -0.89 -4.98
C TYR A 65 7.79 -1.85 -4.09
N MET A 66 7.31 -2.07 -2.88
CA MET A 66 7.90 -3.00 -1.92
C MET A 66 6.79 -3.54 -1.02
N TYR A 67 6.46 -4.78 -1.19
CA TYR A 67 5.46 -5.49 -0.39
C TYR A 67 6.11 -6.71 0.26
N CYS A 68 5.93 -6.88 1.55
CA CYS A 68 6.56 -7.95 2.30
C CYS A 68 5.55 -9.00 2.72
N VAL A 69 5.94 -10.27 2.59
CA VAL A 69 5.19 -11.40 3.12
C VAL A 69 6.11 -12.31 3.93
N SER A 70 5.60 -12.91 5.00
CA SER A 70 6.28 -14.02 5.67
C SER A 70 5.58 -15.34 5.38
N VAL A 71 6.38 -16.38 5.18
CA VAL A 71 5.94 -17.72 4.80
C VAL A 71 6.77 -18.75 5.54
N LYS A 72 6.11 -19.70 6.22
CA LYS A 72 6.78 -20.86 6.81
C LYS A 72 6.78 -22.02 5.83
N THR A 73 7.95 -22.66 5.62
CA THR A 73 8.13 -23.74 4.64
C THR A 73 9.22 -24.70 5.10
N TYR A 74 9.16 -25.94 4.61
CA TYR A 74 10.24 -26.93 4.76
C TYR A 74 11.20 -26.95 3.57
N SER A 75 10.95 -26.13 2.54
CA SER A 75 11.79 -26.04 1.36
C SER A 75 13.22 -25.63 1.69
N GLN A 76 14.20 -26.35 1.11
CA GLN A 76 15.63 -26.07 1.26
C GLN A 76 16.19 -25.19 0.14
N ILE A 77 15.34 -24.60 -0.70
CA ILE A 77 15.78 -23.67 -1.77
C ILE A 77 16.52 -22.50 -1.10
N PRO A 78 17.79 -22.24 -1.50
CA PRO A 78 18.54 -21.10 -0.97
C PRO A 78 17.83 -19.77 -1.26
N CYS A 79 17.79 -18.88 -0.29
CA CYS A 79 17.09 -17.58 -0.41
C CYS A 79 17.54 -16.77 -1.65
N ILE A 80 18.84 -16.86 -2.02
CA ILE A 80 19.36 -16.18 -3.22
C ILE A 80 18.75 -16.70 -4.53
N ARG A 81 18.34 -17.97 -4.58
CA ARG A 81 17.73 -18.60 -5.75
C ARG A 81 16.21 -18.51 -5.75
N PHE A 82 15.62 -18.20 -4.61
CA PHE A 82 14.17 -18.18 -4.42
C PHE A 82 13.45 -17.20 -5.37
N PRO A 83 13.91 -15.94 -5.55
CA PRO A 83 13.30 -15.01 -6.52
C PRO A 83 13.29 -15.56 -7.96
N LEU A 84 14.39 -16.18 -8.40
CA LEU A 84 14.46 -16.75 -9.75
C LEU A 84 13.50 -17.93 -9.92
N ALA A 85 13.39 -18.79 -8.92
CA ALA A 85 12.50 -19.94 -8.96
C ALA A 85 11.03 -19.52 -9.03
N ILE A 86 10.61 -18.55 -8.20
CA ILE A 86 9.20 -18.17 -8.09
C ILE A 86 8.75 -17.27 -9.26
N ASN A 87 9.61 -16.38 -9.76
CA ASN A 87 9.30 -15.49 -10.87
C ASN A 87 9.02 -16.24 -12.19
N LYS A 88 9.47 -17.48 -12.31
CA LYS A 88 9.13 -18.37 -13.44
C LYS A 88 7.61 -18.64 -13.55
N PHE A 89 6.90 -18.58 -12.43
CA PHE A 89 5.49 -18.94 -12.33
C PHE A 89 4.59 -17.73 -12.04
N LEU A 90 5.19 -16.55 -11.84
CA LEU A 90 4.45 -15.31 -11.66
C LEU A 90 4.13 -14.66 -13.02
N PRO A 91 2.99 -13.96 -13.14
CA PRO A 91 2.74 -13.10 -14.28
C PRO A 91 3.68 -11.88 -14.27
N ASN A 92 3.84 -11.22 -15.43
CA ASN A 92 4.80 -10.12 -15.61
C ASN A 92 4.53 -8.89 -14.71
N ASP A 93 3.33 -8.74 -14.20
CA ASP A 93 2.92 -7.65 -13.33
C ASP A 93 3.13 -7.91 -11.83
N ILE A 94 3.70 -9.09 -11.46
CA ILE A 94 4.11 -9.42 -10.09
C ILE A 94 5.52 -9.98 -10.11
N VAL A 95 6.43 -9.39 -9.33
CA VAL A 95 7.85 -9.81 -9.27
C VAL A 95 8.32 -9.93 -7.83
N VAL A 96 8.90 -11.06 -7.47
CA VAL A 96 9.67 -11.24 -6.24
C VAL A 96 11.08 -10.68 -6.46
N THR A 97 11.49 -9.75 -5.63
CA THR A 97 12.78 -9.07 -5.73
C THR A 97 13.81 -9.55 -4.72
N ASN A 98 13.35 -10.09 -3.58
CA ASN A 98 14.24 -10.55 -2.52
C ASN A 98 13.58 -11.64 -1.68
N CYS A 99 14.43 -12.49 -1.10
CA CYS A 99 14.06 -13.47 -0.08
C CYS A 99 15.15 -13.54 0.98
N LYS A 100 14.78 -13.58 2.24
CA LYS A 100 15.70 -13.83 3.35
C LYS A 100 15.04 -14.67 4.43
N GLU A 101 15.83 -15.44 5.13
CA GLU A 101 15.37 -16.16 6.31
C GLU A 101 15.25 -15.19 7.50
N VAL A 102 14.24 -15.40 8.31
CA VAL A 102 13.93 -14.59 9.51
C VAL A 102 13.59 -15.51 10.68
N GLN A 103 13.52 -14.96 11.87
CA GLN A 103 13.17 -15.68 13.08
C GLN A 103 11.81 -16.38 12.94
N SER A 104 11.64 -17.51 13.62
CA SER A 104 10.45 -18.38 13.50
C SER A 104 9.15 -17.70 13.91
N ASP A 105 9.20 -16.71 14.79
CA ASP A 105 8.08 -15.91 15.29
C ASP A 105 7.81 -14.64 14.46
N PHE A 106 8.70 -14.31 13.52
CA PHE A 106 8.52 -13.13 12.66
C PHE A 106 7.23 -13.21 11.86
N HIS A 107 6.44 -12.13 11.91
CA HIS A 107 5.20 -11.99 11.17
C HIS A 107 5.19 -10.67 10.39
N ALA A 108 5.13 -10.72 9.05
CA ALA A 108 5.27 -9.55 8.18
C ALA A 108 4.34 -8.38 8.54
N ARG A 109 3.15 -8.64 9.09
CA ARG A 109 2.20 -7.61 9.50
C ARG A 109 2.52 -7.03 10.88
N TYR A 110 2.84 -7.88 11.86
CA TYR A 110 2.97 -7.44 13.26
C TYR A 110 4.40 -7.01 13.61
N SER A 111 5.40 -7.57 12.93
CA SER A 111 6.80 -7.14 13.06
C SER A 111 7.12 -5.91 12.20
N CYS A 112 6.12 -5.35 11.49
CA CYS A 112 6.29 -4.15 10.67
C CYS A 112 6.38 -2.90 11.55
N THR A 113 7.48 -2.15 11.45
CA THR A 113 7.75 -0.94 12.24
C THR A 113 7.18 0.35 11.64
N GLY A 114 6.68 0.27 10.42
CA GLY A 114 6.05 1.38 9.71
C GLY A 114 5.77 1.07 8.25
N LYS A 115 4.96 1.93 7.64
CA LYS A 115 4.56 1.84 6.24
C LYS A 115 4.73 3.20 5.58
N GLU A 116 5.07 3.18 4.30
CA GLU A 116 5.14 4.37 3.47
C GLU A 116 4.28 4.18 2.23
N TYR A 117 3.48 5.18 1.92
CA TYR A 117 2.71 5.26 0.69
C TYR A 117 3.15 6.46 -0.14
N VAL A 118 3.15 6.29 -1.45
CA VAL A 118 3.37 7.34 -2.43
C VAL A 118 2.12 7.46 -3.28
N TYR A 119 1.56 8.66 -3.36
CA TYR A 119 0.47 8.96 -4.28
C TYR A 119 0.97 9.86 -5.41
N LYS A 120 0.73 9.45 -6.66
CA LYS A 120 1.19 10.17 -7.86
C LYS A 120 0.05 10.81 -8.62
N ILE A 121 0.21 12.09 -8.92
CA ILE A 121 -0.73 12.87 -9.71
C ILE A 121 -0.01 13.39 -10.96
N LEU A 122 -0.54 13.10 -12.14
CA LEU A 122 -0.16 13.75 -13.38
C LEU A 122 -0.91 15.09 -13.47
N ASN A 123 -0.20 16.19 -13.25
CA ASN A 123 -0.77 17.54 -13.21
C ASN A 123 -0.46 18.30 -14.50
N GLN A 124 -1.32 18.10 -15.47
CA GLN A 124 -1.30 18.77 -16.76
C GLN A 124 -2.69 18.71 -17.43
N GLN A 125 -2.93 19.55 -18.44
CA GLN A 125 -4.21 19.63 -19.13
C GLN A 125 -4.54 18.36 -19.92
N ILE A 126 -3.59 17.84 -20.68
CA ILE A 126 -3.76 16.70 -21.57
C ILE A 126 -3.27 15.44 -20.85
N ARG A 127 -4.06 14.38 -20.87
CA ARG A 127 -3.68 13.07 -20.31
C ARG A 127 -2.52 12.44 -21.09
N ASP A 128 -1.77 11.56 -20.44
CA ASP A 128 -0.73 10.74 -21.06
C ASP A 128 -1.19 9.28 -21.07
N PRO A 129 -1.37 8.64 -22.24
CA PRO A 129 -1.85 7.26 -22.34
C PRO A 129 -0.84 6.25 -21.77
N PHE A 130 0.47 6.57 -21.73
CA PHE A 130 1.49 5.70 -21.16
C PHE A 130 1.50 5.70 -19.63
N LEU A 131 0.85 6.69 -19.01
CA LEU A 131 0.68 6.78 -17.56
C LEU A 131 -0.71 6.39 -17.08
N ASP A 132 -1.60 5.99 -18.00
CA ASP A 132 -2.97 5.56 -17.67
C ASP A 132 -2.96 4.32 -16.77
N GLY A 133 -3.65 4.43 -15.63
CA GLY A 133 -3.67 3.39 -14.61
C GLY A 133 -2.49 3.44 -13.64
N TYR A 134 -1.52 4.35 -13.81
CA TYR A 134 -0.32 4.48 -12.96
C TYR A 134 -0.22 5.80 -12.21
N VAL A 135 -1.04 6.78 -12.60
CA VAL A 135 -1.14 8.10 -11.96
C VAL A 135 -2.59 8.56 -11.95
N TYR A 136 -2.95 9.43 -11.03
CA TYR A 136 -4.21 10.15 -11.10
C TYR A 136 -4.04 11.37 -12.02
N HIS A 137 -4.68 11.40 -13.18
CA HIS A 137 -4.67 12.59 -14.05
C HIS A 137 -5.55 13.69 -13.46
N TYR A 138 -4.98 14.86 -13.21
CA TYR A 138 -5.65 16.02 -12.62
C TYR A 138 -5.29 17.28 -13.41
N TRP A 139 -6.24 17.82 -14.16
CA TRP A 139 -5.99 18.91 -15.13
C TRP A 139 -6.02 20.32 -14.52
N TYR A 140 -6.61 20.52 -13.33
CA TYR A 140 -6.54 21.80 -12.66
C TYR A 140 -5.16 22.01 -12.07
N ASN A 141 -4.68 23.28 -12.14
CA ASN A 141 -3.37 23.63 -11.56
C ASN A 141 -3.31 23.24 -10.07
N LEU A 142 -2.19 22.68 -9.66
CA LEU A 142 -1.89 22.33 -8.27
C LEU A 142 -0.68 23.12 -7.80
N ASP A 143 -0.80 23.76 -6.64
CA ASP A 143 0.30 24.40 -5.93
C ASP A 143 0.86 23.41 -4.90
N GLU A 144 2.05 22.87 -5.19
CA GLU A 144 2.71 21.91 -4.32
C GLU A 144 3.11 22.50 -2.96
N ASN A 145 3.36 23.81 -2.88
CA ASN A 145 3.70 24.46 -1.61
C ASN A 145 2.46 24.57 -0.71
N LEU A 146 1.32 24.98 -1.27
CA LEU A 146 0.04 24.99 -0.57
C LEU A 146 -0.30 23.59 -0.06
N LEU A 147 -0.22 22.57 -0.94
CA LEU A 147 -0.51 21.19 -0.59
C LEU A 147 0.46 20.64 0.47
N ASN A 148 1.76 20.96 0.35
CA ASN A 148 2.77 20.51 1.32
C ASN A 148 2.58 21.18 2.70
N ASN A 149 2.18 22.44 2.75
CA ASN A 149 1.87 23.14 3.99
C ASN A 149 0.61 22.55 4.64
N ALA A 150 -0.45 22.34 3.87
CA ALA A 150 -1.67 21.70 4.35
C ALA A 150 -1.44 20.26 4.86
N ALA A 151 -0.55 19.51 4.21
CA ALA A 151 -0.21 18.13 4.59
C ALA A 151 0.45 18.03 5.98
N LYS A 152 1.09 19.10 6.47
CA LYS A 152 1.71 19.12 7.81
C LYS A 152 0.69 18.91 8.93
N ALA A 153 -0.57 19.30 8.73
CA ALA A 153 -1.62 19.12 9.72
C ALA A 153 -1.95 17.65 10.04
N PHE A 154 -1.55 16.71 9.17
CA PHE A 154 -1.72 15.29 9.42
C PHE A 154 -0.58 14.67 10.25
N ILE A 155 0.56 15.36 10.39
CA ILE A 155 1.73 14.83 11.10
C ILE A 155 1.46 14.80 12.61
N GLY A 156 1.80 13.70 13.25
CA GLY A 156 1.57 13.46 14.67
C GLY A 156 0.65 12.28 14.94
N THR A 157 0.33 12.09 16.21
CA THR A 157 -0.59 11.04 16.68
C THR A 157 -1.99 11.60 16.78
N HIS A 158 -2.91 11.09 15.96
CA HIS A 158 -4.28 11.57 15.88
C HIS A 158 -5.25 10.40 15.72
N ASP A 159 -6.49 10.62 16.13
CA ASP A 159 -7.62 9.78 15.76
C ASP A 159 -8.07 10.14 14.33
N PHE A 160 -7.81 9.23 13.40
CA PHE A 160 -8.10 9.42 11.97
C PHE A 160 -9.47 8.88 11.54
N THR A 161 -10.46 8.81 12.43
CA THR A 161 -11.83 8.36 12.09
C THR A 161 -12.40 9.13 10.89
N SER A 162 -12.19 10.46 10.80
CA SER A 162 -12.61 11.27 9.64
C SER A 162 -11.96 10.84 8.32
N PHE A 163 -10.83 10.19 8.37
CA PHE A 163 -10.04 9.76 7.21
C PHE A 163 -10.09 8.24 6.98
N CYS A 164 -11.10 7.58 7.52
CA CYS A 164 -11.33 6.15 7.37
C CYS A 164 -12.66 5.87 6.69
N THR A 165 -12.68 4.92 5.75
CA THR A 165 -13.95 4.33 5.32
C THR A 165 -14.40 3.37 6.40
N LEU A 166 -15.47 3.70 7.11
CA LEU A 166 -16.06 2.83 8.12
C LEU A 166 -16.73 1.65 7.43
N ASP A 167 -16.29 0.46 7.75
CA ASP A 167 -16.89 -0.82 7.38
C ASP A 167 -17.30 -1.49 8.70
N ASN A 168 -18.42 -2.20 8.72
CA ASN A 168 -18.93 -2.96 9.90
C ASN A 168 -17.92 -3.96 10.49
N ARG A 169 -16.80 -4.18 9.76
CA ARG A 169 -15.66 -5.01 10.17
C ARG A 169 -14.57 -4.25 10.94
N GLN A 170 -14.65 -2.92 11.02
CA GLN A 170 -13.67 -2.10 11.75
C GLN A 170 -14.25 -1.66 13.09
N ILE A 171 -14.20 -2.58 14.04
CA ILE A 171 -14.30 -2.29 15.46
C ILE A 171 -12.85 -2.20 15.95
N GLY A 172 -12.34 -0.99 16.25
CA GLY A 172 -10.96 -0.89 16.68
C GLY A 172 -10.43 0.52 16.87
N ASP A 173 -9.18 0.60 17.20
CA ASP A 173 -8.44 1.83 17.40
C ASP A 173 -8.20 2.55 16.07
N PHE A 174 -8.66 3.80 15.96
CA PHE A 174 -8.47 4.69 14.82
C PHE A 174 -7.27 5.63 15.00
N VAL A 175 -6.57 5.55 16.12
CA VAL A 175 -5.37 6.35 16.38
C VAL A 175 -4.21 5.83 15.55
N ARG A 176 -3.54 6.72 14.82
CA ARG A 176 -2.32 6.43 14.06
C ARG A 176 -1.32 7.56 14.24
N THR A 177 -0.04 7.23 14.12
CA THR A 177 1.05 8.20 14.16
C THR A 177 1.61 8.38 12.77
N VAL A 178 1.26 9.50 12.13
CA VAL A 178 1.89 9.93 10.87
C VAL A 178 3.22 10.56 11.19
N LYS A 179 4.31 9.92 10.72
CA LYS A 179 5.70 10.34 10.99
C LYS A 179 6.14 11.45 10.04
N LYS A 180 5.68 11.40 8.80
CA LYS A 180 6.07 12.33 7.74
C LYS A 180 4.99 12.38 6.66
N PHE A 181 4.74 13.58 6.14
CA PHE A 181 3.94 13.78 4.93
C PHE A 181 4.60 14.89 4.11
N THR A 182 4.96 14.59 2.87
CA THR A 182 5.61 15.56 1.97
C THR A 182 4.93 15.56 0.62
N VAL A 183 4.86 16.74 0.00
CA VAL A 183 4.39 16.93 -1.37
C VAL A 183 5.51 17.56 -2.17
N LYS A 184 5.86 16.95 -3.30
CA LYS A 184 6.92 17.45 -4.19
C LYS A 184 6.47 17.36 -5.64
N ARG A 185 6.88 18.33 -6.43
CA ARG A 185 6.70 18.30 -7.89
C ARG A 185 8.00 17.88 -8.57
N LYS A 186 7.88 16.97 -9.53
CA LYS A 186 8.94 16.62 -10.48
C LYS A 186 8.34 16.67 -11.87
N ASN A 187 8.68 17.69 -12.66
CA ASN A 187 8.04 17.97 -13.95
C ASN A 187 6.49 18.06 -13.77
N ASN A 188 5.74 17.30 -14.53
CA ASN A 188 4.28 17.25 -14.47
C ASN A 188 3.73 16.25 -13.42
N ILE A 189 4.59 15.60 -12.65
CA ILE A 189 4.17 14.65 -11.60
C ILE A 189 4.29 15.31 -10.24
N ILE A 190 3.20 15.28 -9.48
CA ILE A 190 3.20 15.57 -8.05
C ILE A 190 3.22 14.25 -7.29
N GLU A 191 4.22 14.09 -6.43
CA GLU A 191 4.34 12.97 -5.51
C GLU A 191 3.98 13.42 -4.10
N MET A 192 2.99 12.77 -3.51
CA MET A 192 2.61 12.90 -2.11
C MET A 192 3.08 11.65 -1.37
N LYS A 193 4.08 11.80 -0.50
CA LYS A 193 4.70 10.70 0.24
C LYS A 193 4.35 10.81 1.72
N VAL A 194 3.73 9.75 2.27
CA VAL A 194 3.29 9.69 3.66
C VAL A 194 3.79 8.42 4.33
N SER A 195 4.40 8.56 5.51
CA SER A 195 4.85 7.44 6.34
C SER A 195 4.19 7.49 7.73
N ALA A 196 3.80 6.32 8.24
CA ALA A 196 3.11 6.16 9.52
C ALA A 196 3.43 4.78 10.14
N ASP A 197 3.06 4.59 11.40
CA ASP A 197 3.06 3.28 12.07
C ASP A 197 2.07 2.31 11.42
N GLY A 198 0.95 2.83 10.90
CA GLY A 198 -0.08 2.10 10.17
C GLY A 198 -1.05 3.05 9.48
N PHE A 199 -1.92 2.49 8.64
CA PHE A 199 -2.96 3.24 7.96
C PHE A 199 -4.30 2.53 8.10
N LEU A 200 -5.38 3.32 8.21
CA LEU A 200 -6.76 2.86 8.20
C LEU A 200 -7.22 2.62 6.76
N TYR A 201 -8.37 1.99 6.61
CA TYR A 201 -8.95 1.70 5.30
C TYR A 201 -9.22 2.99 4.52
N ASN A 202 -8.63 3.09 3.32
CA ASN A 202 -8.67 4.24 2.42
C ASN A 202 -8.01 5.54 2.96
N MET A 203 -7.33 5.51 4.10
CA MET A 203 -6.84 6.69 4.81
C MET A 203 -6.02 7.63 3.91
N VAL A 204 -4.99 7.12 3.25
CA VAL A 204 -4.12 7.93 2.38
C VAL A 204 -4.90 8.56 1.23
N ARG A 205 -5.80 7.81 0.60
CA ARG A 205 -6.61 8.30 -0.52
C ARG A 205 -7.59 9.39 -0.09
N ILE A 206 -8.12 9.32 1.13
CA ILE A 206 -9.00 10.35 1.72
C ILE A 206 -8.18 11.59 2.08
N MET A 207 -6.97 11.44 2.65
CA MET A 207 -6.05 12.55 2.89
C MET A 207 -5.74 13.30 1.58
N VAL A 208 -5.37 12.57 0.52
CA VAL A 208 -5.13 13.17 -0.81
C VAL A 208 -6.36 13.90 -1.32
N GLY A 209 -7.55 13.28 -1.27
CA GLY A 209 -8.79 13.92 -1.70
C GLY A 209 -9.13 15.18 -0.91
N THR A 210 -8.79 15.22 0.38
CA THR A 210 -8.97 16.41 1.23
C THR A 210 -7.99 17.52 0.83
N LEU A 211 -6.73 17.19 0.58
CA LEU A 211 -5.74 18.15 0.06
C LEU A 211 -6.15 18.76 -1.28
N LEU A 212 -6.77 17.95 -2.16
CA LEU A 212 -7.31 18.47 -3.43
C LEU A 212 -8.51 19.42 -3.22
N LEU A 213 -9.30 19.24 -2.16
CA LEU A 213 -10.35 20.23 -1.79
C LEU A 213 -9.73 21.52 -1.23
N VAL A 214 -8.62 21.44 -0.49
CA VAL A 214 -7.85 22.63 -0.07
C VAL A 214 -7.37 23.41 -1.30
N GLN A 215 -6.78 22.73 -2.27
CA GLN A 215 -6.35 23.35 -3.53
C GLN A 215 -7.49 24.05 -4.27
N ARG A 216 -8.71 23.55 -4.18
CA ARG A 216 -9.89 24.13 -4.82
C ARG A 216 -10.55 25.22 -3.98
N GLY A 217 -10.00 25.59 -2.83
CA GLY A 217 -10.58 26.54 -1.89
C GLY A 217 -11.91 26.11 -1.25
N LYS A 218 -12.23 24.79 -1.31
CA LYS A 218 -13.44 24.24 -0.69
C LYS A 218 -13.26 23.95 0.80
N ILE A 219 -12.02 23.78 1.25
CA ILE A 219 -11.60 23.59 2.64
C ILE A 219 -10.37 24.47 2.83
N SER A 220 -10.30 25.22 3.94
CA SER A 220 -9.07 25.93 4.30
C SER A 220 -8.00 24.93 4.77
N GLN A 221 -6.72 25.23 4.52
CA GLN A 221 -5.63 24.42 5.07
C GLN A 221 -5.69 24.35 6.61
N ASN A 222 -6.22 25.39 7.26
CA ASN A 222 -6.33 25.46 8.72
C ASN A 222 -7.49 24.58 9.25
N ASP A 223 -8.45 24.20 8.41
CA ASP A 223 -9.60 23.38 8.82
C ASP A 223 -9.25 21.90 8.98
N ILE A 224 -8.11 21.44 8.42
CA ILE A 224 -7.72 20.02 8.45
C ILE A 224 -7.63 19.52 9.91
N ALA A 225 -7.05 20.30 10.81
CA ALA A 225 -6.97 19.96 12.23
C ALA A 225 -8.37 19.83 12.87
N GLY A 226 -9.31 20.70 12.48
CA GLY A 226 -10.72 20.63 12.89
C GLY A 226 -11.41 19.37 12.35
N ILE A 227 -11.15 18.99 11.09
CA ILE A 227 -11.69 17.77 10.46
C ILE A 227 -11.18 16.52 11.20
N ILE A 228 -9.89 16.49 11.59
CA ILE A 228 -9.34 15.38 12.39
C ILE A 228 -10.08 15.27 13.72
N LYS A 229 -10.22 16.39 14.46
CA LYS A 229 -10.88 16.45 15.77
C LYS A 229 -12.36 16.08 15.71
N ALA A 230 -13.04 16.37 14.61
CA ALA A 230 -14.46 16.13 14.44
C ALA A 230 -14.85 14.64 14.37
N LYS A 231 -13.90 13.74 14.08
CA LYS A 231 -14.13 12.29 13.94
C LYS A 231 -15.32 11.94 13.04
N ASN A 232 -15.53 12.76 12.02
CA ASN A 232 -16.67 12.67 11.10
C ASN A 232 -16.19 12.54 9.65
N ARG A 233 -16.37 11.36 9.05
CA ARG A 233 -15.99 11.07 7.67
C ARG A 233 -16.57 12.04 6.63
N LYS A 234 -17.76 12.58 6.88
CA LYS A 234 -18.47 13.50 5.96
C LYS A 234 -17.77 14.86 5.83
N MET A 235 -16.93 15.24 6.79
CA MET A 235 -16.17 16.51 6.75
C MET A 235 -14.88 16.40 5.92
N ALA A 236 -14.34 15.20 5.75
CA ALA A 236 -13.15 14.98 4.94
C ALA A 236 -13.50 14.87 3.44
N GLY A 237 -12.50 15.07 2.60
CA GLY A 237 -12.62 15.01 1.14
C GLY A 237 -13.01 13.63 0.60
N PRO A 238 -13.30 13.54 -0.70
CA PRO A 238 -13.59 12.27 -1.37
C PRO A 238 -12.35 11.38 -1.39
N ARG A 239 -12.57 10.09 -1.61
CA ARG A 239 -11.49 9.14 -1.81
C ARG A 239 -10.86 9.35 -3.19
N ALA A 240 -9.58 9.68 -3.26
CA ALA A 240 -8.83 9.80 -4.51
C ALA A 240 -8.75 8.43 -5.25
N PRO A 241 -8.64 8.40 -6.59
CA PRO A 241 -8.50 7.16 -7.37
C PRO A 241 -7.37 6.25 -6.88
N SER A 242 -7.51 4.93 -7.04
CA SER A 242 -6.49 3.97 -6.59
C SER A 242 -5.25 3.93 -7.47
N CYS A 243 -5.40 4.23 -8.76
CA CYS A 243 -4.33 4.15 -9.75
C CYS A 243 -3.10 5.02 -9.46
N GLY A 244 -3.24 6.05 -8.63
CA GLY A 244 -2.10 6.87 -8.20
C GLY A 244 -1.37 6.36 -6.96
N LEU A 245 -1.88 5.32 -6.27
CA LEU A 245 -1.36 4.89 -4.97
C LEU A 245 -0.39 3.71 -5.08
N TYR A 246 0.78 3.88 -4.40
CA TYR A 246 1.84 2.89 -4.29
C TYR A 246 2.25 2.66 -2.85
#